data_88eef2bf76f999d117b9ec582cf71c07
#
_entry.id   88eef2bf76f999d117b9ec582cf71c07
#
_cell.length_a   1.000
_cell.length_b   1.000
_cell.length_c   1.000
_cell.angle_alpha   90.00
_cell.angle_beta   90.00
_cell.angle_gamma   90.00
#
_symmetry.space_group_name_H-M   'P 1'
#
loop_
_entity.id
_entity.type
_entity.pdbx_description
1 polymer ?
#
loop_
_entity_poly.entity_id
_entity_poly.type
_entity_poly.pdbx_seq_one_letter_code
_entity_poly.pdbx_strand_id
1 'polypeptide(L)'
;MQENTKLLALLDTVIDCYLDKWEPVWSKFLNSLEAVDYAPSTLRKYLNALEKQWMVYQPYNSSGRMPTLQGLSAYIDTALAQKPEEVDIQLDSARKWLKSLVEALWEVSDGVVVGFIRNDEYYYLWINNLLRDDMIDEYSATRTIIRFIEEKKIVAFIDKKILKNWEVYYTFVNDADTLISCVYVKVNLDGYDAVISIVWPLRVNYKKNIAILKKVLESL
;
A
#
# COMPACT_ATOMS: atom_id res chain seq x y z
N MET A 1 22.11 -14.11 9.96
CA MET A 1 20.64 -14.15 10.14
C MET A 1 20.14 -13.06 11.07
N GLN A 2 20.60 -12.92 12.30
CA GLN A 2 20.11 -11.91 13.27
C GLN A 2 20.29 -10.42 12.82
N GLU A 3 21.36 -10.07 12.13
CA GLU A 3 21.62 -8.69 11.69
C GLU A 3 20.64 -8.25 10.58
N ASN A 4 20.30 -9.16 9.67
CA ASN A 4 19.35 -8.89 8.59
C ASN A 4 17.92 -8.69 9.13
N THR A 5 17.51 -9.46 10.13
CA THR A 5 16.20 -9.29 10.81
C THR A 5 16.11 -7.92 11.50
N LYS A 6 17.20 -7.44 12.12
CA LYS A 6 17.24 -6.11 12.75
C LYS A 6 17.18 -4.99 11.71
N LEU A 7 17.82 -5.16 10.56
CA LEU A 7 17.78 -4.20 9.47
C LEU A 7 16.37 -4.08 8.88
N LEU A 8 15.67 -5.22 8.66
CA LEU A 8 14.30 -5.21 8.18
C LEU A 8 13.33 -4.59 9.19
N ALA A 9 13.47 -4.90 10.48
CA ALA A 9 12.65 -4.28 11.52
C ALA A 9 12.86 -2.76 11.59
N LEU A 10 14.10 -2.28 11.41
CA LEU A 10 14.37 -0.85 11.34
C LEU A 10 13.81 -0.24 10.04
N LEU A 11 13.87 -0.94 8.92
CA LEU A 11 13.28 -0.51 7.66
C LEU A 11 11.76 -0.32 7.82
N ASP A 12 11.08 -1.29 8.45
CA ASP A 12 9.65 -1.20 8.73
C ASP A 12 9.32 0.06 9.55
N THR A 13 10.09 0.32 10.62
CA THR A 13 9.91 1.54 11.44
C THR A 13 10.16 2.82 10.64
N VAL A 14 11.19 2.86 9.80
CA VAL A 14 11.49 4.02 8.94
C VAL A 14 10.33 4.27 7.97
N ILE A 15 9.79 3.20 7.37
CA ILE A 15 8.70 3.34 6.41
C ILE A 15 7.40 3.73 7.11
N ASP A 16 7.06 3.13 8.24
CA ASP A 16 5.89 3.53 9.04
C ASP A 16 5.94 5.04 9.38
N CYS A 17 7.10 5.53 9.87
CA CYS A 17 7.30 6.94 10.17
C CYS A 17 7.20 7.84 8.91
N TYR A 18 7.73 7.37 7.78
CA TYR A 18 7.66 8.10 6.52
C TYR A 18 6.22 8.20 6.01
N LEU A 19 5.46 7.11 6.05
CA LEU A 19 4.07 7.08 5.62
C LEU A 19 3.15 7.93 6.51
N ASP A 20 3.49 8.07 7.80
CA ASP A 20 2.76 8.92 8.74
C ASP A 20 3.02 10.41 8.51
N LYS A 21 4.30 10.82 8.37
CA LYS A 21 4.70 12.23 8.33
C LYS A 21 4.97 12.78 6.94
N TRP A 22 5.20 11.92 5.97
CA TRP A 22 5.58 12.27 4.60
C TRP A 22 6.87 13.11 4.50
N GLU A 23 7.74 12.97 5.48
CA GLU A 23 9.02 13.67 5.59
C GLU A 23 10.19 12.69 5.71
N PRO A 24 11.41 13.10 5.29
CA PRO A 24 12.59 12.29 5.50
C PRO A 24 12.80 11.95 6.98
N VAL A 25 12.94 10.68 7.31
CA VAL A 25 13.03 10.19 8.69
C VAL A 25 14.44 10.33 9.23
N TRP A 26 14.58 11.09 10.31
CA TRP A 26 15.87 11.40 10.94
C TRP A 26 16.25 10.34 11.98
N SER A 27 17.53 9.99 12.05
CA SER A 27 18.04 9.11 13.10
C SER A 27 17.76 9.62 14.52
N LYS A 28 17.74 10.94 14.72
CA LYS A 28 17.38 11.56 16.00
C LYS A 28 15.92 11.30 16.37
N PHE A 29 15.02 11.38 15.39
CA PHE A 29 13.60 11.07 15.59
C PHE A 29 13.42 9.58 15.89
N LEU A 30 14.04 8.69 15.12
CA LEU A 30 13.99 7.24 15.40
C LEU A 30 14.49 6.91 16.82
N ASN A 31 15.54 7.58 17.28
CA ASN A 31 16.07 7.39 18.63
C ASN A 31 15.13 7.86 19.76
N SER A 32 14.14 8.71 19.44
CA SER A 32 13.11 9.13 20.41
C SER A 32 11.91 8.20 20.50
N LEU A 33 11.82 7.20 19.62
CA LEU A 33 10.74 6.22 19.64
C LEU A 33 11.04 5.11 20.65
N GLU A 34 10.08 4.82 21.52
CA GLU A 34 10.21 3.75 22.53
C GLU A 34 10.47 2.36 21.92
N ALA A 35 9.95 2.13 20.70
CA ALA A 35 10.13 0.88 19.95
C ALA A 35 11.55 0.70 19.40
N VAL A 36 12.41 1.71 19.45
CA VAL A 36 13.76 1.71 18.87
C VAL A 36 14.82 1.78 19.96
N ASP A 37 15.21 0.61 20.45
CA ASP A 37 16.25 0.49 21.48
C ASP A 37 17.65 0.32 20.85
N TYR A 38 18.16 1.37 20.20
CA TYR A 38 19.50 1.40 19.63
C TYR A 38 20.22 2.70 19.98
N ALA A 39 21.52 2.59 20.30
CA ALA A 39 22.38 3.76 20.44
C ALA A 39 22.41 4.56 19.11
N PRO A 40 22.51 5.90 19.16
CA PRO A 40 22.52 6.75 17.95
C PRO A 40 23.57 6.37 16.91
N SER A 41 24.73 5.89 17.36
CA SER A 41 25.80 5.39 16.47
C SER A 41 25.39 4.11 15.73
N THR A 42 24.69 3.19 16.41
CA THR A 42 24.17 1.95 15.84
C THR A 42 23.06 2.26 14.82
N LEU A 43 22.14 3.17 15.13
CA LEU A 43 21.11 3.61 14.19
C LEU A 43 21.70 4.16 12.90
N ARG A 44 22.74 5.04 13.02
CA ARG A 44 23.42 5.56 11.82
C ARG A 44 24.08 4.45 11.00
N LYS A 45 24.71 3.48 11.67
CA LYS A 45 25.29 2.31 10.98
C LYS A 45 24.24 1.53 10.21
N TYR A 46 23.08 1.26 10.82
CA TYR A 46 22.01 0.51 10.19
C TYR A 46 21.34 1.29 9.05
N LEU A 47 21.08 2.60 9.23
CA LEU A 47 20.56 3.45 8.16
C LEU A 47 21.51 3.50 6.95
N ASN A 48 22.82 3.59 7.19
CA ASN A 48 23.82 3.51 6.12
C ASN A 48 23.88 2.12 5.46
N ALA A 49 23.61 1.05 6.20
CA ALA A 49 23.54 -0.29 5.64
C ALA A 49 22.30 -0.46 4.75
N LEU A 50 21.14 0.07 5.17
CA LEU A 50 19.92 0.11 4.37
C LEU A 50 20.10 0.95 3.10
N GLU A 51 20.81 2.07 3.19
CA GLU A 51 21.12 2.92 2.03
C GLU A 51 22.04 2.21 1.03
N LYS A 52 23.06 1.49 1.50
CA LYS A 52 23.92 0.65 0.65
C LYS A 52 23.18 -0.49 -0.04
N GLN A 53 22.09 -0.97 0.56
CA GLN A 53 21.20 -1.98 -0.01
C GLN A 53 20.08 -1.38 -0.87
N TRP A 54 20.11 -0.06 -1.15
CA TRP A 54 19.09 0.64 -1.93
C TRP A 54 17.66 0.54 -1.35
N MET A 55 17.52 0.27 -0.05
CA MET A 55 16.22 0.22 0.62
C MET A 55 15.72 1.62 0.99
N VAL A 56 16.65 2.51 1.32
CA VAL A 56 16.38 3.92 1.62
C VAL A 56 17.40 4.80 0.91
N TYR A 57 17.09 6.08 0.77
CA TYR A 57 18.01 7.07 0.22
C TYR A 57 17.93 8.39 0.98
N GLN A 58 18.92 9.22 0.79
CA GLN A 58 18.99 10.56 1.34
C GLN A 58 18.66 11.57 0.23
N PRO A 59 17.52 12.29 0.29
CA PRO A 59 17.12 13.18 -0.82
C PRO A 59 18.07 14.37 -1.01
N TYR A 60 18.73 14.82 0.05
CA TYR A 60 19.77 15.86 0.00
C TYR A 60 20.75 15.69 1.16
N ASN A 61 21.94 16.29 1.05
CA ASN A 61 22.96 16.22 2.09
C ASN A 61 22.38 16.64 3.44
N SER A 62 22.69 15.86 4.48
CA SER A 62 22.20 16.06 5.85
C SER A 62 20.70 15.93 6.06
N SER A 63 19.93 15.41 5.12
CA SER A 63 18.52 15.06 5.34
C SER A 63 18.37 13.75 6.12
N GLY A 64 17.13 13.44 6.53
CA GLY A 64 16.74 12.10 6.95
C GLY A 64 16.79 11.09 5.80
N ARG A 65 16.16 9.94 5.99
CA ARG A 65 16.06 8.89 4.97
C ARG A 65 14.62 8.76 4.48
N MET A 66 14.48 8.53 3.18
CA MET A 66 13.22 8.19 2.53
C MET A 66 13.32 6.79 1.93
N PRO A 67 12.22 6.01 1.89
CA PRO A 67 12.23 4.71 1.25
C PRO A 67 12.38 4.83 -0.26
N THR A 68 13.07 3.87 -0.86
CA THR A 68 13.02 3.62 -2.29
C THR A 68 11.84 2.71 -2.62
N LEU A 69 11.53 2.50 -3.90
CA LEU A 69 10.55 1.50 -4.30
C LEU A 69 10.96 0.09 -3.87
N GLN A 70 12.25 -0.21 -3.88
CA GLN A 70 12.77 -1.49 -3.39
C GLN A 70 12.53 -1.63 -1.88
N GLY A 71 12.74 -0.57 -1.10
CA GLY A 71 12.44 -0.55 0.32
C GLY A 71 10.96 -0.73 0.60
N LEU A 72 10.09 -0.03 -0.14
CA LEU A 72 8.64 -0.20 -0.05
C LEU A 72 8.20 -1.62 -0.42
N SER A 73 8.79 -2.20 -1.47
CA SER A 73 8.50 -3.60 -1.83
C SER A 73 8.86 -4.56 -0.70
N ALA A 74 10.06 -4.44 -0.12
CA ALA A 74 10.47 -5.30 0.99
C ALA A 74 9.56 -5.16 2.22
N TYR A 75 9.10 -3.94 2.52
CA TYR A 75 8.14 -3.66 3.58
C TYR A 75 6.78 -4.34 3.31
N ILE A 76 6.25 -4.20 2.09
CA ILE A 76 4.99 -4.83 1.69
C ILE A 76 5.11 -6.36 1.72
N ASP A 77 6.20 -6.93 1.23
CA ASP A 77 6.46 -8.37 1.27
C ASP A 77 6.49 -8.89 2.71
N THR A 78 7.06 -8.11 3.63
CA THR A 78 7.04 -8.43 5.08
C THR A 78 5.60 -8.41 5.61
N ALA A 79 4.81 -7.38 5.28
CA ALA A 79 3.41 -7.28 5.69
C ALA A 79 2.53 -8.40 5.10
N LEU A 80 2.79 -8.81 3.86
CA LEU A 80 2.11 -9.95 3.23
C LEU A 80 2.40 -11.28 3.93
N ALA A 81 3.64 -11.48 4.41
CA ALA A 81 4.06 -12.70 5.10
C ALA A 81 3.58 -12.77 6.55
N GLN A 82 3.26 -11.65 7.18
CA GLN A 82 2.81 -11.57 8.57
C GLN A 82 1.30 -11.85 8.70
N LYS A 83 0.90 -12.19 9.93
CA LYS A 83 -0.52 -12.20 10.29
C LYS A 83 -1.07 -10.78 10.14
N PRO A 84 -2.21 -10.59 9.43
CA PRO A 84 -2.78 -9.27 9.25
C PRO A 84 -3.20 -8.64 10.58
N GLU A 85 -3.17 -7.31 10.63
CA GLU A 85 -3.78 -6.55 11.71
C GLU A 85 -5.30 -6.82 11.76
N GLU A 86 -5.91 -6.69 12.94
CA GLU A 86 -7.36 -6.79 13.06
C GLU A 86 -7.99 -5.56 12.41
N VAL A 87 -8.89 -5.80 11.48
CA VAL A 87 -9.68 -4.76 10.82
C VAL A 87 -11.15 -5.03 11.09
N ASP A 88 -11.84 -4.03 11.63
CA ASP A 88 -13.28 -4.09 11.78
C ASP A 88 -13.96 -3.76 10.45
N ILE A 89 -14.29 -4.80 9.70
CA ILE A 89 -15.06 -4.72 8.46
C ILE A 89 -16.21 -5.69 8.54
N GLN A 90 -17.42 -5.17 8.36
CA GLN A 90 -18.64 -5.98 8.30
C GLN A 90 -18.87 -6.42 6.86
N LEU A 91 -18.38 -7.62 6.55
CA LEU A 91 -18.68 -8.30 5.30
C LEU A 91 -19.89 -9.22 5.53
N ASP A 92 -21.07 -8.76 5.14
CA ASP A 92 -22.28 -9.59 5.20
C ASP A 92 -22.14 -10.75 4.21
N SER A 93 -22.31 -11.98 4.69
CA SER A 93 -22.25 -13.20 3.89
C SER A 93 -23.30 -13.24 2.75
N ALA A 94 -24.35 -12.42 2.83
CA ALA A 94 -25.33 -12.20 1.77
C ALA A 94 -24.83 -11.27 0.66
N ARG A 95 -23.73 -10.52 0.88
CA ARG A 95 -23.19 -9.54 -0.07
C ARG A 95 -22.06 -10.12 -0.93
N LYS A 96 -22.36 -11.19 -1.68
CA LYS A 96 -21.39 -11.82 -2.58
C LYS A 96 -21.21 -11.11 -3.93
N TRP A 97 -21.79 -9.92 -4.09
CA TRP A 97 -21.70 -9.16 -5.33
C TRP A 97 -20.54 -8.15 -5.28
N LEU A 98 -19.82 -8.03 -6.38
CA LEU A 98 -18.65 -7.15 -6.50
C LEU A 98 -18.91 -5.72 -5.99
N LYS A 99 -20.06 -5.15 -6.37
CA LYS A 99 -20.45 -3.79 -5.94
C LYS A 99 -20.51 -3.67 -4.42
N SER A 100 -21.16 -4.61 -3.75
CA SER A 100 -21.32 -4.58 -2.29
C SER A 100 -19.99 -4.77 -1.56
N LEU A 101 -19.08 -5.57 -2.11
CA LEU A 101 -17.72 -5.71 -1.58
C LEU A 101 -16.94 -4.41 -1.74
N VAL A 102 -17.01 -3.78 -2.91
CA VAL A 102 -16.35 -2.49 -3.16
C VAL A 102 -16.88 -1.41 -2.21
N GLU A 103 -18.19 -1.35 -1.97
CA GLU A 103 -18.84 -0.44 -1.03
C GLU A 103 -18.36 -0.66 0.41
N ALA A 104 -18.32 -1.89 0.88
CA ALA A 104 -17.85 -2.21 2.23
C ALA A 104 -16.34 -1.89 2.41
N LEU A 105 -15.54 -2.15 1.41
CA LEU A 105 -14.10 -1.85 1.43
C LEU A 105 -13.83 -0.35 1.43
N TRP A 106 -14.62 0.43 0.68
CA TRP A 106 -14.48 1.87 0.61
C TRP A 106 -14.68 2.56 1.97
N GLU A 107 -15.61 2.07 2.80
CA GLU A 107 -15.88 2.63 4.13
C GLU A 107 -14.69 2.53 5.08
N VAL A 108 -13.84 1.51 4.91
CA VAL A 108 -12.73 1.22 5.84
C VAL A 108 -11.35 1.49 5.25
N SER A 109 -11.23 1.60 3.92
CA SER A 109 -9.93 1.88 3.26
C SER A 109 -9.64 3.37 3.20
N ASP A 110 -8.36 3.70 3.11
CA ASP A 110 -7.93 5.09 2.90
C ASP A 110 -7.75 5.42 1.42
N GLY A 111 -7.89 4.43 0.53
CA GLY A 111 -7.67 4.54 -0.91
C GLY A 111 -8.94 4.51 -1.75
N VAL A 112 -8.74 4.63 -3.04
CA VAL A 112 -9.78 4.40 -4.05
C VAL A 112 -9.98 2.92 -4.21
N VAL A 113 -11.18 2.42 -3.99
CA VAL A 113 -11.49 1.00 -4.22
C VAL A 113 -12.05 0.83 -5.61
N VAL A 114 -11.42 -0.06 -6.37
CA VAL A 114 -11.81 -0.40 -7.73
C VAL A 114 -12.09 -1.88 -7.81
N GLY A 115 -13.30 -2.24 -8.24
CA GLY A 115 -13.68 -3.61 -8.52
C GLY A 115 -14.05 -3.78 -9.98
N PHE A 116 -13.63 -4.88 -10.61
CA PHE A 116 -14.03 -5.21 -11.98
C PHE A 116 -14.14 -6.71 -12.19
N ILE A 117 -15.10 -7.11 -13.01
CA ILE A 117 -15.22 -8.45 -13.58
C ILE A 117 -14.57 -8.42 -14.96
N ARG A 118 -13.87 -9.47 -15.32
CA ARG A 118 -13.17 -9.57 -16.60
C ARG A 118 -14.13 -9.24 -17.75
N ASN A 119 -13.81 -8.15 -18.42
CA ASN A 119 -14.40 -7.61 -19.66
C ASN A 119 -15.63 -6.69 -19.57
N ASP A 120 -16.51 -6.70 -18.54
CA ASP A 120 -17.80 -6.01 -18.71
C ASP A 120 -18.27 -5.13 -17.55
N GLU A 121 -17.98 -5.44 -16.31
CA GLU A 121 -18.46 -4.65 -15.17
C GLU A 121 -17.31 -3.96 -14.47
N TYR A 122 -17.50 -2.65 -14.24
CA TYR A 122 -16.49 -1.80 -13.62
C TYR A 122 -17.13 -0.95 -12.54
N TYR A 123 -16.74 -1.17 -11.28
CA TYR A 123 -17.23 -0.43 -10.13
C TYR A 123 -16.08 0.29 -9.44
N TYR A 124 -16.27 1.56 -9.12
CA TYR A 124 -15.34 2.31 -8.28
C TYR A 124 -16.10 3.31 -7.40
N LEU A 125 -15.62 3.46 -6.16
CA LEU A 125 -16.15 4.43 -5.20
C LEU A 125 -14.96 5.17 -4.59
N TRP A 126 -14.85 6.48 -4.80
CA TRP A 126 -13.58 7.14 -4.53
C TRP A 126 -13.63 8.63 -4.14
N ILE A 127 -14.63 9.38 -4.51
CA ILE A 127 -14.58 10.85 -4.50
C ILE A 127 -14.17 11.40 -3.13
N ASN A 128 -14.75 10.92 -2.05
CA ASN A 128 -14.49 11.46 -0.72
C ASN A 128 -13.07 11.18 -0.22
N ASN A 129 -12.51 10.01 -0.53
CA ASN A 129 -11.15 9.67 -0.10
C ASN A 129 -10.07 10.49 -0.83
N LEU A 130 -10.33 10.90 -2.09
CA LEU A 130 -9.43 11.77 -2.85
C LEU A 130 -9.52 13.25 -2.47
N LEU A 131 -10.60 13.66 -1.80
CA LEU A 131 -10.87 15.06 -1.44
C LEU A 131 -10.56 15.33 0.05
N ARG A 132 -9.81 14.47 0.72
CA ARG A 132 -9.38 14.71 2.10
C ARG A 132 -8.41 15.90 2.15
N ASP A 133 -8.43 16.63 3.26
CA ASP A 133 -7.65 17.87 3.44
C ASP A 133 -6.14 17.66 3.26
N ASP A 134 -5.63 16.47 3.64
CA ASP A 134 -4.23 16.08 3.47
C ASP A 134 -3.82 15.78 2.02
N MET A 135 -4.78 15.71 1.08
CA MET A 135 -4.59 15.46 -0.35
C MET A 135 -4.73 16.70 -1.23
N ILE A 136 -5.21 17.81 -0.68
CA ILE A 136 -5.45 19.05 -1.44
C ILE A 136 -4.15 19.58 -2.04
N ASP A 137 -3.02 19.41 -1.35
CA ASP A 137 -1.69 19.81 -1.84
C ASP A 137 -1.16 18.90 -2.97
N GLU A 138 -1.79 17.76 -3.23
CA GLU A 138 -1.40 16.77 -4.26
C GLU A 138 -2.37 16.73 -5.46
N TYR A 139 -2.88 17.88 -5.88
CA TYR A 139 -3.84 17.99 -7.00
C TYR A 139 -3.40 17.22 -8.27
N SER A 140 -2.11 17.24 -8.59
CA SER A 140 -1.57 16.51 -9.75
C SER A 140 -1.69 14.98 -9.60
N ALA A 141 -1.42 14.46 -8.42
CA ALA A 141 -1.54 13.04 -8.11
C ALA A 141 -3.01 12.59 -8.15
N THR A 142 -3.90 13.37 -7.51
CA THR A 142 -5.35 13.13 -7.54
C THR A 142 -5.88 13.08 -8.97
N ARG A 143 -5.55 14.07 -9.80
CA ARG A 143 -5.95 14.11 -11.22
C ARG A 143 -5.43 12.89 -12.00
N THR A 144 -4.20 12.48 -11.74
CA THR A 144 -3.59 11.32 -12.42
C THR A 144 -4.30 10.03 -12.02
N ILE A 145 -4.67 9.85 -10.75
CA ILE A 145 -5.43 8.67 -10.30
C ILE A 145 -6.81 8.64 -10.95
N ILE A 146 -7.53 9.75 -10.96
CA ILE A 146 -8.84 9.84 -11.62
C ILE A 146 -8.71 9.39 -13.08
N ARG A 147 -7.77 9.95 -13.82
CA ARG A 147 -7.53 9.59 -15.22
C ARG A 147 -7.14 8.12 -15.38
N PHE A 148 -6.26 7.61 -14.50
CA PHE A 148 -5.82 6.21 -14.51
C PHE A 148 -7.00 5.24 -14.36
N ILE A 149 -8.00 5.59 -13.54
CA ILE A 149 -9.22 4.82 -13.32
C ILE A 149 -10.19 4.99 -14.50
N GLU A 150 -10.46 6.23 -14.94
CA GLU A 150 -11.40 6.54 -16.04
C GLU A 150 -10.96 5.93 -17.37
N GLU A 151 -9.66 5.95 -17.67
CA GLU A 151 -9.06 5.31 -18.84
C GLU A 151 -8.93 3.78 -18.69
N LYS A 152 -9.44 3.20 -17.59
CA LYS A 152 -9.36 1.76 -17.28
C LYS A 152 -7.93 1.18 -17.35
N LYS A 153 -6.91 2.01 -17.15
CA LYS A 153 -5.50 1.58 -17.19
C LYS A 153 -5.19 0.51 -16.17
N ILE A 154 -5.83 0.60 -14.99
CA ILE A 154 -5.68 -0.41 -13.93
C ILE A 154 -6.11 -1.80 -14.43
N VAL A 155 -7.21 -1.91 -15.16
CA VAL A 155 -7.70 -3.18 -15.74
C VAL A 155 -6.67 -3.73 -16.71
N ALA A 156 -6.24 -2.90 -17.68
CA ALA A 156 -5.25 -3.30 -18.68
C ALA A 156 -3.90 -3.69 -18.07
N PHE A 157 -3.56 -3.12 -16.91
CA PHE A 157 -2.33 -3.43 -16.19
C PHE A 157 -2.42 -4.77 -15.45
N ILE A 158 -3.54 -5.03 -14.77
CA ILE A 158 -3.74 -6.24 -13.96
C ILE A 158 -4.06 -7.45 -14.84
N ASP A 159 -4.81 -7.28 -15.92
CA ASP A 159 -5.19 -8.38 -16.85
C ASP A 159 -4.00 -9.07 -17.50
N LYS A 160 -2.86 -8.37 -17.62
CA LYS A 160 -1.61 -8.95 -18.14
C LYS A 160 -0.92 -9.89 -17.15
N LYS A 161 -1.39 -9.96 -15.91
CA LYS A 161 -0.77 -10.76 -14.86
C LYS A 161 -1.52 -12.06 -14.64
N ILE A 162 -0.75 -13.13 -14.41
CA ILE A 162 -1.31 -14.41 -13.97
C ILE A 162 -1.54 -14.30 -12.48
N LEU A 163 -2.80 -14.16 -12.07
CA LEU A 163 -3.20 -14.07 -10.67
C LEU A 163 -3.79 -15.40 -10.22
N LYS A 164 -3.32 -15.86 -9.07
CA LYS A 164 -3.98 -16.97 -8.36
C LYS A 164 -5.08 -16.41 -7.48
N ASN A 165 -6.14 -17.20 -7.27
CA ASN A 165 -7.14 -16.87 -6.28
C ASN A 165 -6.52 -16.96 -4.87
N TRP A 166 -7.07 -16.18 -3.92
CA TRP A 166 -6.71 -16.23 -2.51
C TRP A 166 -5.32 -15.67 -2.15
N GLU A 167 -4.70 -14.93 -3.06
CA GLU A 167 -3.44 -14.22 -2.82
C GLU A 167 -3.65 -12.72 -2.95
N VAL A 168 -2.99 -11.94 -2.05
CA VAL A 168 -2.92 -10.49 -2.15
C VAL A 168 -1.68 -10.11 -2.94
N TYR A 169 -1.85 -9.25 -3.92
CA TYR A 169 -0.80 -8.74 -4.80
C TYR A 169 -0.64 -7.25 -4.63
N TYR A 170 0.53 -6.75 -4.99
CA TYR A 170 0.76 -5.31 -5.09
C TYR A 170 1.54 -4.97 -6.36
N THR A 171 1.47 -3.72 -6.74
CA THR A 171 2.27 -3.19 -7.83
C THR A 171 2.38 -1.67 -7.73
N PHE A 172 3.47 -1.14 -8.29
CA PHE A 172 3.66 0.27 -8.51
C PHE A 172 3.57 0.57 -9.99
N VAL A 173 2.82 1.60 -10.34
CA VAL A 173 2.62 2.05 -11.72
C VAL A 173 3.01 3.52 -11.80
N ASN A 174 3.87 3.85 -12.75
CA ASN A 174 4.16 5.25 -13.07
C ASN A 174 3.24 5.69 -14.21
N ASP A 175 2.38 6.67 -13.95
CA ASP A 175 1.53 7.32 -14.96
C ASP A 175 1.71 8.83 -14.87
N ALA A 176 2.14 9.44 -15.96
CA ALA A 176 2.39 10.88 -16.07
C ALA A 176 3.20 11.46 -14.88
N ASP A 177 4.33 10.84 -14.56
CA ASP A 177 5.26 11.21 -13.47
C ASP A 177 4.68 11.05 -12.05
N THR A 178 3.49 10.49 -11.93
CA THR A 178 2.90 10.13 -10.65
C THR A 178 3.04 8.63 -10.41
N LEU A 179 3.63 8.28 -9.27
CA LEU A 179 3.77 6.90 -8.87
C LEU A 179 2.52 6.47 -8.08
N ILE A 180 1.80 5.51 -8.65
CA ILE A 180 0.56 4.98 -8.10
C ILE A 180 0.85 3.60 -7.53
N SER A 181 0.40 3.34 -6.30
CA SER A 181 0.40 2.02 -5.69
C SER A 181 -0.96 1.34 -5.85
N CYS A 182 -0.94 0.07 -6.15
CA CYS A 182 -2.13 -0.77 -6.21
C CYS A 182 -1.91 -2.02 -5.36
N VAL A 183 -2.80 -2.27 -4.40
CA VAL A 183 -2.86 -3.55 -3.68
C VAL A 183 -4.16 -4.21 -4.09
N TYR A 184 -4.13 -5.47 -4.52
CA TYR A 184 -5.27 -6.10 -5.15
C TYR A 184 -5.34 -7.61 -4.92
N VAL A 185 -6.55 -8.16 -5.07
CA VAL A 185 -6.86 -9.59 -4.97
C VAL A 185 -7.68 -10.03 -6.16
N LYS A 186 -7.51 -11.29 -6.56
CA LYS A 186 -8.41 -11.97 -7.45
C LYS A 186 -9.36 -12.84 -6.63
N VAL A 187 -10.65 -12.71 -6.85
CA VAL A 187 -11.71 -13.48 -6.19
C VAL A 187 -12.61 -14.13 -7.23
N ASN A 188 -13.29 -15.20 -6.84
CA ASN A 188 -14.34 -15.79 -7.65
C ASN A 188 -15.69 -15.50 -6.98
N LEU A 189 -16.56 -14.79 -7.67
CA LEU A 189 -17.89 -14.40 -7.22
C LEU A 189 -18.92 -15.08 -8.10
N ASP A 190 -19.59 -16.11 -7.56
CA ASP A 190 -20.63 -16.89 -8.25
C ASP A 190 -20.20 -17.39 -9.65
N GLY A 191 -18.95 -17.83 -9.77
CA GLY A 191 -18.39 -18.35 -11.02
C GLY A 191 -17.71 -17.30 -11.91
N TYR A 192 -17.74 -16.04 -11.54
CA TYR A 192 -17.07 -14.95 -12.26
C TYR A 192 -15.76 -14.58 -11.60
N ASP A 193 -14.71 -14.51 -12.39
CA ASP A 193 -13.41 -13.98 -11.94
C ASP A 193 -13.49 -12.47 -11.81
N ALA A 194 -13.36 -11.98 -10.60
CA ALA A 194 -13.33 -10.55 -10.29
C ALA A 194 -11.98 -10.14 -9.68
N VAL A 195 -11.63 -8.89 -9.83
CA VAL A 195 -10.49 -8.26 -9.16
C VAL A 195 -10.98 -7.10 -8.32
N ILE A 196 -10.48 -7.02 -7.11
CA ILE A 196 -10.70 -5.88 -6.20
C ILE A 196 -9.34 -5.27 -5.91
N SER A 197 -9.22 -3.97 -6.09
CA SER A 197 -7.98 -3.22 -5.91
C SER A 197 -8.20 -1.99 -5.06
N ILE A 198 -7.25 -1.70 -4.17
CA ILE A 198 -7.13 -0.41 -3.48
C ILE A 198 -6.00 0.35 -4.15
N VAL A 199 -6.31 1.52 -4.70
CA VAL A 199 -5.42 2.34 -5.52
C VAL A 199 -5.17 3.67 -4.82
N TRP A 200 -3.91 4.08 -4.76
CA TRP A 200 -3.53 5.34 -4.13
C TRP A 200 -2.15 5.84 -4.62
N PRO A 201 -1.78 7.12 -4.44
CA PRO A 201 -0.37 7.51 -4.48
C PRO A 201 0.44 6.70 -3.46
N LEU A 202 1.75 6.72 -3.55
CA LEU A 202 2.62 5.89 -2.68
C LEU A 202 2.33 5.99 -1.18
N ARG A 203 1.78 7.10 -0.70
CA ARG A 203 1.46 7.34 0.69
C ARG A 203 0.13 6.69 1.08
N VAL A 204 0.19 5.46 1.53
CA VAL A 204 -0.97 4.71 2.01
C VAL A 204 -0.57 3.75 3.13
N ASN A 205 -1.48 3.47 4.03
CA ASN A 205 -1.27 2.42 5.03
C ASN A 205 -1.35 1.04 4.36
N TYR A 206 -0.21 0.54 3.87
CA TYR A 206 -0.13 -0.76 3.19
C TYR A 206 -0.55 -1.92 4.11
N LYS A 207 -0.16 -1.91 5.40
CA LYS A 207 -0.52 -2.97 6.35
C LYS A 207 -2.03 -3.07 6.51
N LYS A 208 -2.70 -1.92 6.69
CA LYS A 208 -4.16 -1.85 6.79
C LYS A 208 -4.85 -2.35 5.51
N ASN A 209 -4.41 -1.88 4.34
CA ASN A 209 -5.01 -2.28 3.07
C ASN A 209 -4.81 -3.77 2.77
N ILE A 210 -3.65 -4.33 3.10
CA ILE A 210 -3.39 -5.77 3.02
C ILE A 210 -4.32 -6.54 3.97
N ALA A 211 -4.48 -6.07 5.20
CA ALA A 211 -5.36 -6.69 6.19
C ALA A 211 -6.82 -6.70 5.73
N ILE A 212 -7.30 -5.57 5.17
CA ILE A 212 -8.63 -5.45 4.58
C ILE A 212 -8.83 -6.49 3.47
N LEU A 213 -7.91 -6.58 2.51
CA LEU A 213 -8.03 -7.53 1.40
C LEU A 213 -7.90 -8.98 1.84
N LYS A 214 -7.05 -9.30 2.81
CA LYS A 214 -6.99 -10.64 3.42
C LYS A 214 -8.31 -11.01 4.09
N LYS A 215 -8.96 -10.05 4.78
CA LYS A 215 -10.28 -10.26 5.40
C LYS A 215 -11.37 -10.55 4.38
N VAL A 216 -11.34 -9.89 3.23
CA VAL A 216 -12.23 -10.22 2.10
C VAL A 216 -12.02 -11.67 1.66
N LEU A 217 -10.77 -12.11 1.48
CA LEU A 217 -10.47 -13.48 1.09
C LEU A 217 -10.96 -14.51 2.11
N GLU A 218 -10.90 -14.21 3.39
CA GLU A 218 -11.39 -15.09 4.47
C GLU A 218 -12.92 -15.20 4.52
N SER A 219 -13.64 -14.21 3.98
CA SER A 219 -15.11 -14.13 4.04
C SER A 219 -15.81 -14.77 2.84
N LEU A 220 -15.09 -15.09 1.77
CA LEU A 220 -15.59 -15.70 0.53
C LEU A 220 -15.40 -17.21 0.50
#